data_40c8c393b0d915ddda48255837b2a7d5
#
_entry.id   40c8c393b0d915ddda48255837b2a7d5
#
_cell.length_a   1.000
_cell.length_b   1.000
_cell.length_c   1.000
_cell.angle_alpha   90.00
_cell.angle_beta   90.00
_cell.angle_gamma   90.00
#
_symmetry.space_group_name_H-M   'P 1'
#
loop_
_entity.id
_entity.type
_entity.pdbx_description
1 polymer ?
#
loop_
_entity_poly.entity_id
_entity_poly.type
_entity_poly.pdbx_seq_one_letter_code
_entity_poly.pdbx_strand_id
1 'polypeptide(L)'
;MKNLYVGLMSGTSRDSLDGCLVSFENGLNVLSCKTLNFSEGYQTSEDQAFISKEITDKSIELVNKLVETERQNVVAIAFPGQTISHNDNFSLQAGSPEIIAKQTKIPVYSDFRNFDIAKGGKGAPLIPAFHKYLLSEKETEKLVLNLSLIHISEPTRQSLI
;
A
#
# COMPACT_ATOMS: atom_id res chain seq x y z
N MET A 1 22.18 -12.72 4.80
CA MET A 1 20.80 -12.73 5.31
C MET A 1 19.92 -12.12 4.23
N LYS A 2 18.77 -12.70 3.97
CA LYS A 2 17.84 -12.22 2.94
C LYS A 2 17.04 -11.06 3.50
N ASN A 3 17.09 -9.87 2.86
CA ASN A 3 16.27 -8.74 3.27
C ASN A 3 14.86 -8.90 2.70
N LEU A 4 13.88 -9.04 3.58
CA LEU A 4 12.47 -9.15 3.24
C LEU A 4 11.71 -7.88 3.59
N TYR A 5 10.67 -7.61 2.85
CA TYR A 5 9.81 -6.44 3.02
C TYR A 5 8.35 -6.87 2.95
N VAL A 6 7.50 -6.26 3.77
CA VAL A 6 6.05 -6.41 3.68
C VAL A 6 5.45 -5.15 3.07
N GLY A 7 4.68 -5.31 2.01
CA GLY A 7 3.83 -4.25 1.46
C GLY A 7 2.38 -4.51 1.81
N LEU A 8 1.68 -3.51 2.32
CA LEU A 8 0.25 -3.54 2.61
C LEU A 8 -0.49 -2.59 1.68
N MET A 9 -1.70 -2.94 1.29
CA MET A 9 -2.57 -2.11 0.45
C MET A 9 -4.04 -2.32 0.77
N SER A 10 -4.75 -1.22 0.98
CA SER A 10 -6.21 -1.18 1.01
C SER A 10 -6.70 -0.17 -0.03
N GLY A 11 -7.59 -0.61 -0.90
CA GLY A 11 -8.19 0.24 -1.93
C GLY A 11 -9.22 1.22 -1.35
N THR A 12 -9.64 2.19 -2.17
CA THR A 12 -10.73 3.12 -1.82
C THR A 12 -12.08 2.42 -1.71
N SER A 13 -12.24 1.25 -2.32
CA SER A 13 -13.41 0.37 -2.19
C SER A 13 -13.60 -0.19 -0.78
N ARG A 14 -12.52 -0.24 0.02
CA ARG A 14 -12.52 -0.75 1.40
C ARG A 14 -13.08 -2.18 1.53
N ASP A 15 -12.89 -3.02 0.53
CA ASP A 15 -13.37 -4.41 0.52
C ASP A 15 -12.41 -5.35 1.24
N SER A 16 -11.11 -5.15 1.01
CA SER A 16 -10.08 -6.00 1.60
C SER A 16 -8.79 -5.23 1.89
N LEU A 17 -7.95 -5.85 2.72
CA LEU A 17 -6.56 -5.50 2.94
C LEU A 17 -5.70 -6.58 2.30
N ASP A 18 -4.89 -6.19 1.32
CA ASP A 18 -3.90 -7.04 0.70
C ASP A 18 -2.52 -6.84 1.30
N GLY A 19 -1.74 -7.90 1.36
CA GLY A 19 -0.38 -7.85 1.82
C GLY A 19 0.51 -8.87 1.11
N CYS A 20 1.73 -8.45 0.79
CA CYS A 20 2.73 -9.33 0.18
C CYS A 20 4.06 -9.25 0.93
N LEU A 21 4.71 -10.40 1.07
CA LEU A 21 6.09 -10.55 1.53
C LEU A 21 6.99 -10.69 0.31
N VAL A 22 7.96 -9.78 0.17
CA VAL A 22 8.80 -9.69 -1.01
C VAL A 22 10.28 -9.55 -0.67
N SER A 23 11.14 -9.87 -1.64
CA SER A 23 12.56 -9.56 -1.65
C SER A 23 12.93 -8.85 -2.95
N PHE A 24 13.91 -7.96 -2.88
CA PHE A 24 14.46 -7.27 -4.06
C PHE A 24 15.89 -7.78 -4.41
N GLU A 25 16.33 -8.87 -3.80
CA GLU A 25 17.61 -9.50 -4.17
C GLU A 25 17.49 -10.13 -5.57
N ASN A 26 18.33 -9.67 -6.49
CA ASN A 26 18.29 -10.09 -7.91
C ASN A 26 16.95 -9.84 -8.62
N GLY A 27 16.29 -8.72 -8.31
CA GLY A 27 14.98 -8.35 -8.82
C GLY A 27 13.84 -8.58 -7.82
N LEU A 28 12.60 -8.32 -8.25
CA LEU A 28 11.43 -8.54 -7.40
C LEU A 28 11.11 -10.04 -7.31
N ASN A 29 11.11 -10.54 -6.09
CA ASN A 29 10.68 -11.90 -5.77
C ASN A 29 9.51 -11.83 -4.77
N VAL A 30 8.36 -12.32 -5.15
CA VAL A 30 7.18 -12.43 -4.28
C VAL A 30 7.20 -13.79 -3.58
N LEU A 31 7.33 -13.79 -2.26
CA LEU A 31 7.39 -15.00 -1.45
C LEU A 31 6.00 -15.47 -1.04
N SER A 32 5.14 -14.55 -0.62
CA SER A 32 3.78 -14.84 -0.18
C SER A 32 2.90 -13.61 -0.34
N CYS A 33 1.65 -13.79 -0.74
CA CYS A 33 0.61 -12.78 -0.69
C CYS A 33 -0.61 -13.34 0.03
N LYS A 34 -1.28 -12.49 0.80
CA LYS A 34 -2.50 -12.83 1.53
C LYS A 34 -3.45 -11.65 1.51
N THR A 35 -4.73 -11.94 1.59
CA THR A 35 -5.82 -10.97 1.67
C THR A 35 -6.63 -11.22 2.94
N LEU A 36 -7.05 -10.15 3.61
CA LEU A 36 -8.00 -10.17 4.71
C LEU A 36 -9.20 -9.28 4.39
N ASN A 37 -10.39 -9.79 4.59
CA ASN A 37 -11.60 -8.98 4.53
C ASN A 37 -11.72 -8.12 5.79
N PHE A 38 -12.25 -6.92 5.63
CA PHE A 38 -12.63 -6.08 6.76
C PHE A 38 -13.92 -6.59 7.41
N SER A 39 -14.19 -6.12 8.62
CA SER A 39 -15.44 -6.42 9.32
C SER A 39 -16.64 -5.77 8.65
N GLU A 40 -17.82 -6.30 8.95
CA GLU A 40 -19.08 -5.76 8.45
C GLU A 40 -19.21 -4.27 8.81
N GLY A 41 -19.69 -3.48 7.85
CA GLY A 41 -19.86 -2.04 7.99
C GLY A 41 -18.60 -1.18 7.74
N TYR A 42 -17.41 -1.78 7.61
CA TYR A 42 -16.19 -1.00 7.36
C TYR A 42 -16.24 -0.20 6.05
N GLN A 43 -16.77 -0.80 4.99
CA GLN A 43 -16.87 -0.16 3.66
C GLN A 43 -17.70 1.12 3.69
N THR A 44 -18.78 1.14 4.45
CA THR A 44 -19.76 2.23 4.50
C THR A 44 -19.58 3.16 5.70
N SER A 45 -18.63 2.84 6.60
CA SER A 45 -18.41 3.64 7.81
C SER A 45 -17.84 5.02 7.49
N GLU A 46 -18.35 6.02 8.18
CA GLU A 46 -17.82 7.39 8.25
C GLU A 46 -17.08 7.64 9.57
N ASP A 47 -17.14 6.71 10.51
CA ASP A 47 -16.43 6.79 11.78
C ASP A 47 -14.93 6.56 11.58
N GLN A 48 -14.18 7.66 11.61
CA GLN A 48 -12.73 7.63 11.43
C GLN A 48 -12.00 6.85 12.52
N ALA A 49 -12.51 6.83 13.75
CA ALA A 49 -11.90 6.08 14.84
C ALA A 49 -12.06 4.57 14.61
N PHE A 50 -13.25 4.14 14.20
CA PHE A 50 -13.51 2.75 13.81
C PHE A 50 -12.64 2.34 12.61
N ILE A 51 -12.61 3.16 11.54
CA ILE A 51 -11.78 2.89 10.35
C ILE A 51 -10.31 2.77 10.73
N SER A 52 -9.79 3.72 11.54
CA SER A 52 -8.38 3.72 11.94
C SER A 52 -8.01 2.50 12.79
N LYS A 53 -8.90 2.10 13.70
CA LYS A 53 -8.70 0.91 14.52
C LYS A 53 -8.71 -0.35 13.66
N GLU A 54 -9.71 -0.52 12.81
CA GLU A 54 -9.89 -1.73 12.00
C GLU A 54 -8.72 -1.94 11.03
N ILE A 55 -8.31 -0.89 10.28
CA ILE A 55 -7.17 -1.02 9.36
C ILE A 55 -5.87 -1.33 10.11
N THR A 56 -5.69 -0.79 11.32
CA THR A 56 -4.52 -1.06 12.15
C THR A 56 -4.49 -2.51 12.61
N ASP A 57 -5.61 -2.99 13.18
CA ASP A 57 -5.72 -4.34 13.72
C ASP A 57 -5.57 -5.40 12.60
N LYS A 58 -6.24 -5.18 11.46
CA LYS A 58 -6.12 -6.05 10.29
C LYS A 58 -4.72 -6.05 9.70
N SER A 59 -4.02 -4.91 9.71
CA SER A 59 -2.62 -4.84 9.27
C SER A 59 -1.70 -5.67 10.16
N ILE A 60 -1.87 -5.61 11.47
CA ILE A 60 -1.10 -6.43 12.42
C ILE A 60 -1.37 -7.93 12.19
N GLU A 61 -2.65 -8.29 12.04
CA GLU A 61 -3.06 -9.68 11.77
C GLU A 61 -2.41 -10.19 10.47
N LEU A 62 -2.50 -9.41 9.40
CA LEU A 62 -1.98 -9.78 8.08
C LEU A 62 -0.45 -9.89 8.08
N VAL A 63 0.25 -8.92 8.70
CA VAL A 63 1.71 -8.98 8.84
C VAL A 63 2.12 -10.26 9.57
N ASN A 64 1.49 -10.56 10.72
CA ASN A 64 1.82 -11.75 11.50
C ASN A 64 1.65 -13.05 10.67
N LYS A 65 0.59 -13.13 9.86
CA LYS A 65 0.35 -14.27 8.96
C LYS A 65 1.35 -14.37 7.79
N LEU A 66 1.89 -13.23 7.33
CA LEU A 66 2.85 -13.19 6.22
C LEU A 66 4.27 -13.55 6.67
N VAL A 67 4.66 -13.12 7.90
CA VAL A 67 6.04 -13.23 8.38
C VAL A 67 6.26 -14.40 9.34
N GLU A 68 5.32 -15.32 9.46
CA GLU A 68 5.27 -16.38 10.46
C GLU A 68 6.61 -17.12 10.63
N THR A 69 7.25 -17.49 9.52
CA THR A 69 8.53 -18.22 9.51
C THR A 69 9.75 -17.33 9.22
N GLU A 70 9.54 -16.12 8.72
CA GLU A 70 10.61 -15.26 8.18
C GLU A 70 10.78 -13.95 8.94
N ARG A 71 10.13 -13.78 10.09
CA ARG A 71 10.07 -12.52 10.86
C ARG A 71 11.44 -11.87 11.06
N GLN A 72 12.46 -12.65 11.37
CA GLN A 72 13.81 -12.16 11.64
C GLN A 72 14.52 -11.57 10.41
N ASN A 73 14.01 -11.88 9.22
CA ASN A 73 14.55 -11.42 7.94
C ASN A 73 13.79 -10.19 7.41
N VAL A 74 12.67 -9.81 8.06
CA VAL A 74 11.85 -8.67 7.61
C VAL A 74 12.44 -7.37 8.12
N VAL A 75 12.87 -6.54 7.18
CA VAL A 75 13.53 -5.25 7.42
C VAL A 75 12.53 -4.14 7.67
N ALA A 76 11.41 -4.15 6.94
CA ALA A 76 10.43 -3.08 6.99
C ALA A 76 9.04 -3.51 6.51
N ILE A 77 8.04 -2.76 6.98
CA ILE A 77 6.65 -2.79 6.50
C ILE A 77 6.36 -1.46 5.81
N ALA A 78 5.82 -1.49 4.59
CA ALA A 78 5.23 -0.34 3.92
C ALA A 78 3.72 -0.33 4.19
N PHE A 79 3.25 0.71 4.88
CA PHE A 79 1.86 0.88 5.29
C PHE A 79 1.32 2.23 4.80
N PRO A 80 0.56 2.28 3.69
CA PRO A 80 0.00 3.51 3.17
C PRO A 80 -1.19 4.05 3.97
N GLY A 81 -1.79 3.23 4.85
CA GLY A 81 -3.04 3.54 5.54
C GLY A 81 -4.27 3.38 4.63
N GLN A 82 -5.45 3.70 5.20
CA GLN A 82 -6.70 3.80 4.45
C GLN A 82 -6.97 5.25 4.10
N THR A 83 -7.11 5.56 2.82
CA THR A 83 -7.41 6.93 2.38
C THR A 83 -8.81 7.35 2.83
N ILE A 84 -8.88 8.44 3.60
CA ILE A 84 -10.11 9.09 4.04
C ILE A 84 -10.46 10.26 3.13
N SER A 85 -9.47 11.14 2.86
CA SER A 85 -9.59 12.22 1.90
C SER A 85 -8.26 12.51 1.24
N HIS A 86 -8.32 13.04 0.03
CA HIS A 86 -7.14 13.37 -0.74
C HIS A 86 -7.42 14.56 -1.66
N ASN A 87 -6.47 15.50 -1.70
CA ASN A 87 -6.44 16.58 -2.66
C ASN A 87 -4.97 16.90 -3.01
N ASP A 88 -4.74 17.86 -3.90
CA ASP A 88 -3.39 18.20 -4.37
C ASP A 88 -2.46 18.75 -3.28
N ASN A 89 -2.98 19.16 -2.11
CA ASN A 89 -2.20 19.79 -1.04
C ASN A 89 -2.08 18.91 0.22
N PHE A 90 -2.95 17.91 0.34
CA PHE A 90 -3.03 17.13 1.58
C PHE A 90 -3.70 15.78 1.34
N SER A 91 -3.26 14.76 2.08
CA SER A 91 -3.88 13.44 2.09
C SER A 91 -4.05 12.94 3.51
N LEU A 92 -5.29 12.63 3.88
CA LEU A 92 -5.61 12.03 5.19
C LEU A 92 -5.70 10.51 5.05
N GLN A 93 -4.84 9.82 5.80
CA GLN A 93 -4.81 8.36 5.86
C GLN A 93 -5.19 7.92 7.28
N ALA A 94 -6.11 6.97 7.40
CA ALA A 94 -6.44 6.33 8.66
C ALA A 94 -5.51 5.15 8.93
N GLY A 95 -5.34 4.83 10.21
CA GLY A 95 -4.46 3.77 10.73
C GLY A 95 -3.29 4.33 11.52
N SER A 96 -2.72 3.50 12.39
CA SER A 96 -1.58 3.88 13.24
C SER A 96 -0.34 3.04 12.92
N PRO A 97 0.63 3.60 12.16
CA PRO A 97 1.90 2.92 11.89
C PRO A 97 2.70 2.65 13.17
N GLU A 98 2.57 3.52 14.19
CA GLU A 98 3.25 3.36 15.48
C GLU A 98 2.76 2.12 16.23
N ILE A 99 1.43 1.88 16.22
CA ILE A 99 0.85 0.69 16.87
C ILE A 99 1.28 -0.56 16.09
N ILE A 100 1.26 -0.53 14.77
CA ILE A 100 1.72 -1.65 13.93
C ILE A 100 3.19 -1.96 14.25
N ALA A 101 4.08 -0.95 14.25
CA ALA A 101 5.50 -1.13 14.56
C ALA A 101 5.71 -1.70 15.96
N LYS A 102 4.97 -1.19 16.95
CA LYS A 102 5.05 -1.64 18.34
C LYS A 102 4.63 -3.10 18.50
N GLN A 103 3.56 -3.51 17.83
CA GLN A 103 3.00 -4.87 17.97
C GLN A 103 3.79 -5.89 17.14
N THR A 104 4.21 -5.53 15.94
CA THR A 104 4.95 -6.44 15.06
C THR A 104 6.45 -6.52 15.38
N LYS A 105 7.00 -5.49 16.06
CA LYS A 105 8.44 -5.31 16.28
C LYS A 105 9.24 -5.13 14.98
N ILE A 106 8.59 -4.66 13.93
CA ILE A 106 9.20 -4.39 12.62
C ILE A 106 9.03 -2.90 12.32
N PRO A 107 10.07 -2.19 11.81
CA PRO A 107 9.95 -0.81 11.37
C PRO A 107 8.83 -0.62 10.34
N VAL A 108 8.03 0.45 10.49
CA VAL A 108 6.93 0.77 9.57
C VAL A 108 7.22 2.10 8.87
N TYR A 109 7.14 2.09 7.55
CA TYR A 109 7.17 3.27 6.71
C TYR A 109 5.76 3.61 6.25
N SER A 110 5.37 4.86 6.38
CA SER A 110 4.01 5.34 6.09
C SER A 110 4.03 6.76 5.55
N ASP A 111 2.84 7.33 5.34
CA ASP A 111 2.62 8.73 4.92
C ASP A 111 3.29 9.11 3.58
N PHE A 112 3.35 8.17 2.66
CA PHE A 112 3.99 8.33 1.36
C PHE A 112 3.40 9.49 0.54
N ARG A 113 2.07 9.72 0.64
CA ARG A 113 1.35 10.74 -0.13
C ARG A 113 1.72 12.14 0.32
N ASN A 114 1.69 12.42 1.62
CA ASN A 114 2.08 13.74 2.14
C ASN A 114 3.58 14.00 1.96
N PHE A 115 4.41 12.96 2.02
CA PHE A 115 5.83 13.09 1.70
C PHE A 115 6.05 13.53 0.25
N ASP A 116 5.32 12.94 -0.71
CA ASP A 116 5.36 13.33 -2.12
C ASP A 116 4.87 14.76 -2.32
N ILE A 117 3.73 15.13 -1.71
CA ILE A 117 3.18 16.48 -1.73
C ILE A 117 4.21 17.49 -1.19
N ALA A 118 4.86 17.20 -0.08
CA ALA A 118 5.89 18.06 0.50
C ALA A 118 7.13 18.24 -0.40
N LYS A 119 7.32 17.36 -1.39
CA LYS A 119 8.37 17.46 -2.41
C LYS A 119 7.89 18.09 -3.72
N GLY A 120 6.66 18.60 -3.76
CA GLY A 120 6.08 19.27 -4.93
C GLY A 120 5.28 18.32 -5.84
N GLY A 121 5.08 17.07 -5.45
CA GLY A 121 4.17 16.14 -6.10
C GLY A 121 2.70 16.36 -5.71
N LYS A 122 1.82 15.47 -6.16
CA LYS A 122 0.38 15.50 -5.90
C LYS A 122 -0.08 14.39 -4.95
N GLY A 123 0.84 13.56 -4.43
CA GLY A 123 0.55 12.42 -3.56
C GLY A 123 -0.15 11.24 -4.24
N ALA A 124 -0.50 11.39 -5.51
CA ALA A 124 -1.08 10.33 -6.35
C ALA A 124 -0.94 10.70 -7.84
N PRO A 125 -0.72 9.71 -8.74
CA PRO A 125 -0.39 8.31 -8.43
C PRO A 125 1.07 8.13 -8.01
N LEU A 126 1.35 7.22 -7.06
CA LEU A 126 2.73 6.89 -6.64
C LEU A 126 3.30 5.67 -7.39
N ILE A 127 2.43 4.87 -7.99
CA ILE A 127 2.78 3.60 -8.64
C ILE A 127 3.61 3.72 -9.94
N PRO A 128 3.61 4.84 -10.70
CA PRO A 128 4.36 4.91 -11.96
C PRO A 128 5.86 4.65 -11.83
N ALA A 129 6.49 5.09 -10.74
CA ALA A 129 7.90 4.82 -10.49
C ALA A 129 8.19 3.30 -10.37
N PHE A 130 7.29 2.55 -9.74
CA PHE A 130 7.39 1.10 -9.60
C PHE A 130 7.10 0.39 -10.94
N HIS A 131 6.11 0.85 -11.71
CA HIS A 131 5.87 0.33 -13.07
C HIS A 131 7.11 0.51 -13.96
N LYS A 132 7.75 1.68 -13.89
CA LYS A 132 9.00 1.92 -14.62
C LYS A 132 10.09 0.94 -14.19
N TYR A 133 10.27 0.72 -12.89
CA TYR A 133 11.25 -0.23 -12.38
C TYR A 133 11.01 -1.66 -12.88
N LEU A 134 9.75 -2.11 -12.88
CA LEU A 134 9.41 -3.50 -13.25
C LEU A 134 9.35 -3.73 -14.76
N LEU A 135 8.88 -2.76 -15.53
CA LEU A 135 8.41 -2.99 -16.91
C LEU A 135 9.27 -2.30 -17.95
N SER A 136 10.21 -1.42 -17.53
CA SER A 136 11.06 -0.68 -18.48
C SER A 136 12.05 -1.61 -19.16
N GLU A 137 11.99 -1.67 -20.48
CA GLU A 137 12.95 -2.34 -21.37
C GLU A 137 13.47 -1.34 -22.39
N LYS A 138 14.75 -1.50 -22.82
CA LYS A 138 15.42 -0.52 -23.68
C LYS A 138 14.85 -0.42 -25.12
N GLU A 139 14.18 -1.47 -25.58
CA GLU A 139 13.78 -1.59 -27.00
C GLU A 139 12.26 -1.77 -27.20
N THR A 140 11.45 -1.73 -26.13
CA THR A 140 10.00 -1.93 -26.25
C THR A 140 9.23 -0.86 -25.49
N GLU A 141 8.22 -0.28 -26.18
CA GLU A 141 7.23 0.56 -25.51
C GLU A 141 6.18 -0.31 -24.84
N LYS A 142 5.91 -0.06 -23.56
CA LYS A 142 4.90 -0.77 -22.78
C LYS A 142 3.83 0.20 -22.29
N LEU A 143 2.58 -0.14 -22.54
CA LEU A 143 1.43 0.58 -21.99
C LEU A 143 0.95 -0.14 -20.73
N VAL A 144 0.89 0.59 -19.61
CA VAL A 144 0.31 0.09 -18.36
C VAL A 144 -1.08 0.68 -18.20
N LEU A 145 -2.10 -0.19 -18.19
CA LEU A 145 -3.48 0.18 -18.01
C LEU A 145 -3.92 -0.15 -16.58
N ASN A 146 -4.29 0.87 -15.80
CA ASN A 146 -4.90 0.71 -14.49
C ASN A 146 -6.36 1.16 -14.56
N LEU A 147 -7.27 0.20 -14.39
CA LEU A 147 -8.72 0.44 -14.44
C LEU A 147 -9.25 0.57 -13.01
N SER A 148 -9.69 1.78 -12.66
CA SER A 148 -10.36 2.03 -11.38
C SER A 148 -11.86 1.80 -11.51
N LEU A 149 -12.46 1.11 -10.53
CA LEU A 149 -13.90 0.88 -10.47
C LEU A 149 -14.72 2.19 -10.36
N ILE A 150 -14.10 3.26 -9.90
CA ILE A 150 -14.76 4.57 -9.66
C ILE A 150 -14.78 5.44 -10.92
N HIS A 151 -13.96 5.13 -11.94
CA HIS A 151 -13.80 5.93 -13.16
C HIS A 151 -14.21 5.19 -14.45
N ILE A 152 -15.27 4.40 -14.39
CA ILE A 152 -15.78 3.68 -15.57
C ILE A 152 -16.34 4.63 -16.67
N SER A 153 -16.56 5.91 -16.34
CA SER A 153 -17.21 6.86 -17.25
C SER A 153 -16.27 7.68 -18.15
N GLU A 154 -14.94 7.74 -17.88
CA GLU A 154 -14.03 8.48 -18.77
C GLU A 154 -12.62 7.85 -18.80
N PRO A 155 -12.10 7.52 -20.00
CA PRO A 155 -10.71 7.07 -20.14
C PRO A 155 -9.77 8.26 -19.98
N THR A 156 -9.14 8.40 -18.84
CA THR A 156 -8.09 9.40 -18.63
C THR A 156 -6.81 8.92 -19.32
N ARG A 157 -6.45 9.56 -20.44
CA ARG A 157 -5.10 9.44 -20.99
C ARG A 157 -4.11 10.11 -20.04
N GLN A 158 -3.43 9.34 -19.22
CA GLN A 158 -2.22 9.83 -18.59
C GLN A 158 -1.08 9.71 -19.60
N SER A 159 -0.65 10.85 -20.14
CA SER A 159 0.59 10.92 -20.91
C SER A 159 1.75 10.67 -19.94
N LEU A 160 2.50 9.61 -20.17
CA LEU A 160 3.79 9.41 -19.55
C LEU A 160 4.76 10.44 -20.14
N ILE A 161 5.28 11.33 -19.29
CA ILE A 161 6.43 12.19 -19.58
C ILE A 161 7.69 11.44 -19.13
#